data_272a4d5359aac0f95577422d13cdf3b2
#
_entry.id   272a4d5359aac0f95577422d13cdf3b2
#
_cell.length_a   1.000
_cell.length_b   1.000
_cell.length_c   1.000
_cell.angle_alpha   90.00
_cell.angle_beta   90.00
_cell.angle_gamma   90.00
#
_symmetry.space_group_name_H-M   'P 1'
#
loop_
_entity.id
_entity.type
_entity.pdbx_description
1 polymer ?
#
loop_
_entity_poly.entity_id
_entity_poly.type
_entity_poly.pdbx_seq_one_letter_code
_entity_poly.pdbx_strand_id
1 'polypeptide(L)'
;MNSLADTGFIVALIDSQDSHHREVKNIYLQQQKIIVPQSVLAEVAYLLGCNAGISSVIQFLRLLKTSRFELMALTEEDLSRIGDILEEYQDSRVDFVDASVMAMAERLNLTIILTLDRRDFSLYRPQNCTAFTLLP
;
A
#
# COMPACT_ATOMS: atom_id res chain seq x y z
N MET A 1 9.96 2.86 12.37
CA MET A 1 9.41 3.78 11.35
C MET A 1 7.96 3.44 11.09
N ASN A 2 7.16 4.43 10.84
CA ASN A 2 5.77 4.25 10.44
C ASN A 2 5.65 4.49 8.94
N SER A 3 4.91 3.63 8.25
CA SER A 3 4.81 3.63 6.81
C SER A 3 3.42 3.22 6.36
N LEU A 4 3.19 3.29 5.07
CA LEU A 4 1.94 2.94 4.42
C LEU A 4 2.24 1.91 3.34
N ALA A 5 1.50 0.83 3.28
CA ALA A 5 1.76 -0.24 2.32
C ALA A 5 0.79 -0.22 1.16
N ASP A 6 1.33 -0.44 -0.04
CA ASP A 6 0.57 -0.68 -1.26
C ASP A 6 0.37 -2.18 -1.47
N THR A 7 -0.49 -2.53 -2.39
CA THR A 7 -0.90 -3.90 -2.71
C THR A 7 0.27 -4.85 -2.99
N GLY A 8 1.15 -4.48 -3.90
CA GLY A 8 2.25 -5.36 -4.34
C GLY A 8 3.21 -5.72 -3.22
N PHE A 9 3.47 -4.79 -2.31
CA PHE A 9 4.32 -5.05 -1.15
C PHE A 9 3.70 -6.14 -0.26
N ILE A 10 2.41 -6.03 0.03
CA ILE A 10 1.71 -6.98 0.89
C ILE A 10 1.67 -8.36 0.24
N VAL A 11 1.34 -8.43 -1.04
CA VAL A 11 1.32 -9.71 -1.78
C VAL A 11 2.69 -10.38 -1.74
N ALA A 12 3.76 -9.64 -2.01
CA ALA A 12 5.12 -10.19 -1.98
C ALA A 12 5.55 -10.64 -0.59
N LEU A 13 5.06 -9.97 0.45
CA LEU A 13 5.34 -10.37 1.84
C LEU A 13 4.68 -11.71 2.19
N ILE A 14 3.46 -11.92 1.75
CA ILE A 14 2.66 -13.11 2.12
C ILE A 14 3.00 -14.29 1.20
N ASP A 15 3.20 -14.05 -0.08
CA ASP A 15 3.54 -15.10 -1.05
C ASP A 15 5.04 -15.39 -1.01
N SER A 16 5.42 -16.49 -0.35
CA SER A 16 6.81 -16.89 -0.19
C SER A 16 7.50 -17.25 -1.52
N GLN A 17 6.73 -17.48 -2.59
CA GLN A 17 7.27 -17.77 -3.92
C GLN A 17 7.50 -16.51 -4.76
N ASP A 18 7.08 -15.35 -4.28
CA ASP A 18 7.30 -14.09 -4.97
C ASP A 18 8.80 -13.76 -5.00
N SER A 19 9.29 -13.29 -6.16
CA SER A 19 10.71 -12.97 -6.33
C SER A 19 11.19 -11.85 -5.40
N HIS A 20 10.30 -11.00 -4.93
CA HIS A 20 10.62 -9.90 -4.00
C HIS A 20 10.39 -10.26 -2.54
N HIS A 21 9.96 -11.48 -2.24
CA HIS A 21 9.57 -11.89 -0.88
C HIS A 21 10.64 -11.59 0.16
N ARG A 22 11.88 -11.99 -0.11
CA ARG A 22 12.99 -11.84 0.84
C ARG A 22 13.26 -10.37 1.17
N GLU A 23 13.34 -9.55 0.15
CA GLU A 23 13.59 -8.11 0.28
C GLU A 23 12.47 -7.42 1.04
N VAL A 24 11.23 -7.69 0.66
CA VAL A 24 10.04 -7.14 1.28
C VAL A 24 9.95 -7.56 2.75
N LYS A 25 10.25 -8.82 3.06
CA LYS A 25 10.26 -9.33 4.43
C LYS A 25 11.27 -8.58 5.30
N ASN A 26 12.47 -8.33 4.78
CA ASN A 26 13.49 -7.58 5.51
C ASN A 26 13.02 -6.16 5.82
N ILE A 27 12.36 -5.50 4.87
CA ILE A 27 11.81 -4.16 5.08
C ILE A 27 10.68 -4.18 6.10
N TYR A 28 9.77 -5.16 6.02
CA TYR A 28 8.68 -5.33 6.98
C TYR A 28 9.21 -5.40 8.41
N LEU A 29 10.28 -6.15 8.62
CA LEU A 29 10.87 -6.34 9.96
C LEU A 29 11.51 -5.06 10.52
N GLN A 30 11.80 -4.08 9.68
CA GLN A 30 12.35 -2.79 10.09
C GLN A 30 11.26 -1.79 10.46
N GLN A 31 10.00 -2.06 10.11
CA GLN A 31 8.90 -1.16 10.40
C GLN A 31 8.32 -1.43 11.78
N GLN A 32 7.89 -0.38 12.48
CA GLN A 32 7.15 -0.52 13.73
C GLN A 32 5.67 -0.77 13.47
N LYS A 33 5.10 0.05 12.59
CA LYS A 33 3.69 0.04 12.26
C LYS A 33 3.53 0.37 10.80
N ILE A 34 2.71 -0.42 10.12
CA ILE A 34 2.43 -0.24 8.70
C ILE A 34 0.94 -0.03 8.54
N ILE A 35 0.57 1.16 8.09
CA ILE A 35 -0.84 1.48 7.79
C ILE A 35 -1.22 0.80 6.47
N VAL A 36 -2.36 0.14 6.48
CA VAL A 36 -2.93 -0.50 5.29
C VAL A 36 -4.27 0.18 4.99
N PRO A 37 -4.35 0.95 3.91
CA PRO A 37 -5.65 1.48 3.48
C PRO A 37 -6.60 0.33 3.18
N GLN A 38 -7.82 0.42 3.66
CA GLN A 38 -8.82 -0.63 3.43
C GLN A 38 -9.06 -0.86 1.93
N SER A 39 -8.85 0.17 1.11
CA SER A 39 -8.97 0.10 -0.34
C SER A 39 -8.05 -0.94 -1.00
N VAL A 40 -6.90 -1.25 -0.38
CA VAL A 40 -5.97 -2.23 -0.97
C VAL A 40 -6.36 -3.68 -0.69
N LEU A 41 -7.21 -3.95 0.30
CA LEU A 41 -7.53 -5.32 0.71
C LEU A 41 -8.15 -6.18 -0.40
N ALA A 42 -9.07 -5.61 -1.17
CA ALA A 42 -9.72 -6.36 -2.25
C ALA A 42 -8.70 -6.81 -3.31
N GLU A 43 -7.79 -5.93 -3.66
CA GLU A 43 -6.75 -6.22 -4.64
C GLU A 43 -5.74 -7.23 -4.09
N VAL A 44 -5.34 -7.07 -2.82
CA VAL A 44 -4.45 -8.03 -2.14
C VAL A 44 -5.09 -9.42 -2.12
N ALA A 45 -6.35 -9.52 -1.70
CA ALA A 45 -7.05 -10.79 -1.62
C ALA A 45 -7.17 -11.45 -3.00
N TYR A 46 -7.48 -10.67 -4.02
CA TYR A 46 -7.58 -11.18 -5.40
C TYR A 46 -6.24 -11.74 -5.88
N LEU A 47 -5.16 -10.97 -5.74
CA LEU A 47 -3.84 -11.39 -6.21
C LEU A 47 -3.28 -12.58 -5.42
N LEU A 48 -3.46 -12.60 -4.10
CA LEU A 48 -3.07 -13.75 -3.28
C LEU A 48 -3.85 -15.01 -3.69
N GLY A 49 -5.14 -14.88 -3.93
CA GLY A 49 -5.97 -15.99 -4.37
C GLY A 49 -5.49 -16.57 -5.70
N CYS A 50 -5.13 -15.70 -6.66
CA CYS A 50 -4.62 -16.12 -7.96
C CYS A 50 -3.23 -16.75 -7.88
N ASN A 51 -2.33 -16.18 -7.07
CA ASN A 51 -0.92 -16.56 -7.05
C ASN A 51 -0.59 -17.65 -6.05
N ALA A 52 -1.28 -17.70 -4.92
CA ALA A 52 -0.94 -18.58 -3.79
C ALA A 52 -2.14 -19.36 -3.24
N GLY A 53 -3.33 -19.19 -3.81
CA GLY A 53 -4.54 -19.94 -3.44
C GLY A 53 -5.32 -19.33 -2.29
N ILE A 54 -6.56 -19.80 -2.13
CA ILE A 54 -7.50 -19.26 -1.13
C ILE A 54 -7.01 -19.46 0.31
N SER A 55 -6.24 -20.51 0.57
CA SER A 55 -5.69 -20.77 1.91
C SER A 55 -4.76 -19.64 2.36
N SER A 56 -3.98 -19.06 1.44
CA SER A 56 -3.12 -17.92 1.73
C SER A 56 -3.91 -16.66 2.04
N VAL A 57 -5.03 -16.45 1.36
CA VAL A 57 -5.96 -15.35 1.65
C VAL A 57 -6.53 -15.49 3.06
N ILE A 58 -7.01 -16.68 3.39
CA ILE A 58 -7.60 -16.97 4.71
C ILE A 58 -6.56 -16.71 5.81
N GLN A 59 -5.35 -17.22 5.63
CA GLN A 59 -4.28 -17.07 6.60
C GLN A 59 -3.92 -15.60 6.80
N PHE A 60 -3.76 -14.86 5.72
CA PHE A 60 -3.47 -13.43 5.75
C PHE A 60 -4.53 -12.67 6.58
N LEU A 61 -5.81 -12.90 6.29
CA LEU A 61 -6.90 -12.19 6.98
C LEU A 61 -6.93 -12.52 8.47
N ARG A 62 -6.65 -13.76 8.85
CA ARG A 62 -6.66 -14.19 10.27
C ARG A 62 -5.46 -13.66 11.05
N LEU A 63 -4.30 -13.53 10.40
CA LEU A 63 -3.08 -13.06 11.05
C LEU A 63 -2.95 -11.53 11.05
N LEU A 64 -3.80 -10.83 10.32
CA LEU A 64 -3.68 -9.38 10.16
C LEU A 64 -3.66 -8.65 11.51
N LYS A 65 -4.53 -9.05 12.45
CA LYS A 65 -4.65 -8.39 13.76
C LYS A 65 -3.43 -8.57 14.67
N THR A 66 -2.57 -9.57 14.42
CA THR A 66 -1.36 -9.82 15.20
C THR A 66 -0.09 -9.39 14.47
N SER A 67 -0.23 -8.82 13.28
CA SER A 67 0.88 -8.33 12.47
C SER A 67 1.21 -6.87 12.80
N ARG A 68 2.20 -6.34 12.08
CA ARG A 68 2.54 -4.91 12.14
C ARG A 68 1.61 -4.05 11.29
N PHE A 69 0.72 -4.68 10.54
CA PHE A 69 -0.27 -3.99 9.72
C PHE A 69 -1.41 -3.45 10.59
N GLU A 70 -1.78 -2.21 10.33
CA GLU A 70 -2.94 -1.59 10.93
C GLU A 70 -3.88 -1.14 9.81
N LEU A 71 -5.05 -1.76 9.77
CA LEU A 71 -6.07 -1.44 8.77
C LEU A 71 -6.70 -0.10 9.09
N MET A 72 -6.83 0.76 8.07
CA MET A 72 -7.44 2.07 8.22
C MET A 72 -8.41 2.37 7.09
N ALA A 73 -9.61 2.82 7.46
CA ALA A 73 -10.65 3.17 6.50
C ALA A 73 -10.38 4.53 5.86
N LEU A 74 -10.88 4.71 4.65
CA LEU A 74 -10.89 6.01 3.98
C LEU A 74 -11.97 6.91 4.61
N THR A 75 -11.66 8.19 4.74
CA THR A 75 -12.62 9.21 5.16
C THR A 75 -13.24 9.88 3.94
N GLU A 76 -14.29 10.69 4.17
CA GLU A 76 -14.88 11.48 3.09
C GLU A 76 -13.88 12.48 2.50
N GLU A 77 -13.03 13.07 3.36
CA GLU A 77 -11.94 13.95 2.90
C GLU A 77 -10.95 13.21 2.03
N ASP A 78 -10.62 11.97 2.38
CA ASP A 78 -9.77 11.14 1.55
C ASP A 78 -10.37 10.94 0.17
N LEU A 79 -11.68 10.65 0.09
CA LEU A 79 -12.36 10.44 -1.18
C LEU A 79 -12.33 11.70 -2.05
N SER A 80 -12.54 12.88 -1.45
CA SER A 80 -12.44 14.15 -2.18
C SER A 80 -11.02 14.37 -2.70
N ARG A 81 -10.02 14.10 -1.86
CA ARG A 81 -8.62 14.24 -2.26
C ARG A 81 -8.23 13.25 -3.35
N ILE A 82 -8.73 12.01 -3.27
CA ILE A 82 -8.55 11.00 -4.33
C ILE A 82 -9.08 11.51 -5.67
N GLY A 83 -10.27 12.12 -5.66
CA GLY A 83 -10.84 12.72 -6.86
C GLY A 83 -9.93 13.81 -7.47
N ASP A 84 -9.38 14.68 -6.63
CA ASP A 84 -8.44 15.72 -7.06
C ASP A 84 -7.16 15.12 -7.66
N ILE A 85 -6.62 14.07 -7.02
CA ILE A 85 -5.42 13.39 -7.51
C ILE A 85 -5.68 12.74 -8.87
N LEU A 86 -6.80 12.05 -9.01
CA LEU A 86 -7.15 11.40 -10.27
C LEU A 86 -7.35 12.42 -11.40
N GLU A 87 -7.93 13.56 -11.09
CA GLU A 87 -8.08 14.64 -12.06
C GLU A 87 -6.73 15.21 -12.51
N GLU A 88 -5.84 15.50 -11.54
CA GLU A 88 -4.51 16.06 -11.84
C GLU A 88 -3.63 15.09 -12.62
N TYR A 89 -3.73 13.79 -12.31
CA TYR A 89 -2.90 12.75 -12.92
C TYR A 89 -3.66 11.88 -13.92
N GLN A 90 -4.74 12.38 -14.51
CA GLN A 90 -5.60 11.58 -15.39
C GLN A 90 -4.91 11.06 -16.65
N ASP A 91 -3.80 11.67 -17.05
CA ASP A 91 -3.00 11.21 -18.21
C ASP A 91 -1.93 10.18 -17.81
N SER A 92 -1.91 9.78 -16.56
CA SER A 92 -0.99 8.76 -16.03
C SER A 92 -1.71 7.44 -15.78
N ARG A 93 -1.01 6.46 -15.19
CA ARG A 93 -1.59 5.17 -14.79
C ARG A 93 -2.12 5.17 -13.37
N VAL A 94 -2.06 6.29 -12.67
CA VAL A 94 -2.53 6.39 -11.28
C VAL A 94 -4.02 6.05 -11.25
N ASP A 95 -4.36 5.00 -10.48
CA ASP A 95 -5.73 4.54 -10.33
C ASP A 95 -6.27 4.88 -8.94
N PHE A 96 -7.50 4.42 -8.65
CA PHE A 96 -8.15 4.70 -7.37
C PHE A 96 -7.33 4.16 -6.19
N VAL A 97 -6.78 2.96 -6.28
CA VAL A 97 -6.02 2.35 -5.17
C VAL A 97 -4.74 3.14 -4.93
N ASP A 98 -3.98 3.47 -5.98
CA ASP A 98 -2.78 4.30 -5.87
C ASP A 98 -3.10 5.65 -5.21
N ALA A 99 -4.13 6.32 -5.72
CA ALA A 99 -4.55 7.62 -5.20
C ALA A 99 -5.02 7.54 -3.75
N SER A 100 -5.62 6.43 -3.34
CA SER A 100 -6.04 6.23 -1.95
C SER A 100 -4.85 6.12 -1.00
N VAL A 101 -3.78 5.45 -1.42
CA VAL A 101 -2.53 5.38 -0.66
C VAL A 101 -1.93 6.79 -0.54
N MET A 102 -1.87 7.52 -1.64
CA MET A 102 -1.32 8.89 -1.68
C MET A 102 -2.09 9.84 -0.77
N ALA A 103 -3.42 9.86 -0.87
CA ALA A 103 -4.27 10.74 -0.06
C ALA A 103 -4.15 10.42 1.43
N MET A 104 -4.15 9.15 1.79
CA MET A 104 -4.03 8.75 3.18
C MET A 104 -2.66 9.07 3.76
N ALA A 105 -1.61 8.91 2.98
CA ALA A 105 -0.26 9.29 3.40
C ALA A 105 -0.18 10.78 3.72
N GLU A 106 -0.77 11.63 2.88
CA GLU A 106 -0.84 13.07 3.14
C GLU A 106 -1.61 13.39 4.42
N ARG A 107 -2.79 12.80 4.60
CA ARG A 107 -3.62 13.04 5.79
C ARG A 107 -2.93 12.63 7.08
N LEU A 108 -2.24 11.49 7.05
CA LEU A 108 -1.54 10.95 8.23
C LEU A 108 -0.13 11.51 8.39
N ASN A 109 0.30 12.36 7.47
CA ASN A 109 1.64 12.93 7.42
C ASN A 109 2.73 11.84 7.42
N LEU A 110 2.52 10.81 6.61
CA LEU A 110 3.50 9.75 6.39
C LEU A 110 4.23 10.00 5.08
N THR A 111 5.53 9.74 5.07
CA THR A 111 6.38 10.01 3.91
C THR A 111 6.99 8.74 3.31
N ILE A 112 6.83 7.60 3.99
CA ILE A 112 7.38 6.31 3.56
C ILE A 112 6.26 5.44 3.02
N ILE A 113 6.39 5.05 1.76
CA ILE A 113 5.46 4.15 1.08
C ILE A 113 6.18 2.84 0.78
N LEU A 114 5.60 1.74 1.23
CA LEU A 114 6.09 0.39 0.94
C LEU A 114 5.42 -0.10 -0.33
N THR A 115 6.15 -0.08 -1.42
CA THR A 115 5.59 -0.39 -2.75
C THR A 115 6.64 -1.01 -3.67
N LEU A 116 6.17 -1.85 -4.58
CA LEU A 116 6.96 -2.34 -5.70
C LEU A 116 6.72 -1.50 -6.96
N ASP A 117 5.74 -0.60 -6.93
CA ASP A 117 5.42 0.31 -8.02
C ASP A 117 6.11 1.66 -7.80
N ARG A 118 7.38 1.74 -8.20
CA ARG A 118 8.15 2.97 -8.05
C ARG A 118 7.75 4.04 -9.07
N ARG A 119 7.20 3.64 -10.20
CA ARG A 119 6.89 4.56 -11.31
C ARG A 119 5.85 5.59 -10.93
N ASP A 120 4.67 5.14 -10.51
CA ASP A 120 3.55 6.04 -10.22
C ASP A 120 3.77 6.82 -8.94
N PHE A 121 4.33 6.19 -7.92
CA PHE A 121 4.61 6.89 -6.66
C PHE A 121 5.79 7.87 -6.77
N SER A 122 6.73 7.66 -7.70
CA SER A 122 7.79 8.63 -7.98
C SER A 122 7.28 9.83 -8.79
N LEU A 123 6.29 9.61 -9.65
CA LEU A 123 5.67 10.66 -10.44
C LEU A 123 4.87 11.64 -9.57
N TYR A 124 4.20 11.12 -8.55
CA TYR A 124 3.34 11.89 -7.68
C TYR A 124 4.11 12.91 -6.85
N ARG A 125 3.54 14.10 -6.69
CA ARG A 125 4.09 15.17 -5.84
C ARG A 125 3.17 15.40 -4.67
N PRO A 126 3.49 14.83 -3.49
CA PRO A 126 2.63 14.93 -2.31
C PRO A 126 2.61 16.35 -1.73
N GLN A 127 1.53 16.66 -0.99
CA GLN A 127 1.38 17.95 -0.33
C GLN A 127 2.17 18.07 0.97
N ASN A 128 2.48 16.93 1.60
CA ASN A 128 3.13 16.91 2.92
C ASN A 128 4.66 16.78 2.87
N CYS A 129 5.23 16.55 1.68
CA CYS A 129 6.69 16.43 1.50
C CYS A 129 7.06 16.67 0.05
N THR A 130 8.36 16.77 -0.24
CA THR A 130 8.85 16.98 -1.61
C THR A 130 8.60 15.77 -2.50
N ALA A 131 8.83 14.57 -1.94
CA ALA A 131 8.58 13.29 -2.60
C ALA A 131 8.48 12.21 -1.54
N PHE A 132 7.73 11.15 -1.82
CA PHE A 132 7.69 9.99 -0.93
C PHE A 132 9.01 9.23 -0.97
N THR A 133 9.40 8.66 0.16
CA THR A 133 10.46 7.67 0.24
C THR A 133 9.84 6.30 -0.08
N LEU A 134 10.31 5.65 -1.14
CA LEU A 134 9.75 4.38 -1.60
C LEU A 134 10.66 3.23 -1.20
N LEU A 135 10.07 2.19 -0.60
CA LEU A 135 10.78 0.98 -0.17
C LEU A 135 10.07 -0.26 -0.73
N PRO A 136 10.80 -1.23 -1.25
CA PRO A 136 12.24 -1.28 -1.51
C PRO A 136 12.77 -0.31 -2.51
#